data_23425bcf481e382f74a2ac81580a0a66
#
_entry.id   23425bcf481e382f74a2ac81580a0a66
#
_cell.length_a   1.000
_cell.length_b   1.000
_cell.length_c   1.000
_cell.angle_alpha   90.00
_cell.angle_beta   90.00
_cell.angle_gamma   90.00
#
_symmetry.space_group_name_H-M   'P 1'
#
loop_
_entity.id
_entity.type
_entity.pdbx_description
1 polymer ?
#
loop_
_entity_poly.entity_id
_entity_poly.type
_entity_poly.pdbx_seq_one_letter_code
_entity_poly.pdbx_strand_id
1 'polypeptide(L)'
;MTEIIHVGLWKVAPAARLAALHSVSDAVFPAMFKNLRGYFSSDISIDLGTANTLIYVRGQGIVLNEPSVVAVQDEPGRGGKVIVAVGAEAKGMLGRTPGHITAVRPMKDGVIADFTYTERMLQYFITKVHGNRWLRPSPRVLICVPFGSTQVEKRAIQESAEGAGARRVDVIPEPMAAAVGAGLPVNEARGSMVLDIGGGTSEVAVISLNGIVYAESVRIGGDRFDEAITNYVRRNYGILIGEATAERIKIEIGSAYPGQQVREMSVKGRNLSEGVPRSFTLNSNEILEAMQEPLQGIVQAVKKALEQTPPELGADVADRGIVLTGGGALLKDIDKLLMEETGLPVVIAEDPLTCVARGGGRILELSEEHPGLFGLG
;
A
#
# COMPACT_ATOMS: atom_id res chain seq x y z
N MET A 1 -19.69 37.03 38.26
CA MET A 1 -20.30 36.07 37.32
C MET A 1 -19.17 35.41 36.59
N THR A 2 -18.80 34.21 37.04
CA THR A 2 -17.62 33.49 36.61
C THR A 2 -18.14 32.28 35.81
N GLU A 3 -17.98 32.28 34.50
CA GLU A 3 -18.27 31.14 33.67
C GLU A 3 -17.08 30.19 33.67
N ILE A 4 -17.34 28.99 34.19
CA ILE A 4 -16.40 27.87 34.20
C ILE A 4 -16.54 27.12 32.89
N ILE A 5 -15.47 27.15 32.08
CA ILE A 5 -15.36 26.36 30.87
C ILE A 5 -15.12 24.90 31.26
N HIS A 6 -16.11 24.05 31.02
CA HIS A 6 -15.96 22.60 31.12
C HIS A 6 -15.05 22.08 29.99
N VAL A 7 -13.82 21.74 30.33
CA VAL A 7 -12.95 20.93 29.47
C VAL A 7 -13.42 19.49 29.59
N GLY A 8 -14.01 18.97 28.51
CA GLY A 8 -14.45 17.59 28.40
C GLY A 8 -13.24 16.64 28.48
N LEU A 9 -13.20 15.87 29.54
CA LEU A 9 -12.28 14.73 29.72
C LEU A 9 -12.57 13.68 28.63
N TRP A 10 -11.67 13.55 27.69
CA TRP A 10 -11.61 12.40 26.80
C TRP A 10 -11.35 11.15 27.65
N LYS A 11 -12.34 10.29 27.76
CA LYS A 11 -12.19 8.97 28.38
C LYS A 11 -11.27 8.15 27.51
N VAL A 12 -10.02 8.02 27.93
CA VAL A 12 -9.08 6.99 27.44
C VAL A 12 -9.74 5.66 27.72
N ALA A 13 -10.07 4.90 26.68
CA ALA A 13 -10.55 3.54 26.84
C ALA A 13 -9.45 2.68 27.47
N PRO A 14 -9.75 1.89 28.51
CA PRO A 14 -8.72 1.17 29.23
C PRO A 14 -8.07 0.11 28.32
N ALA A 15 -6.76 -0.01 28.41
CA ALA A 15 -5.89 -1.01 27.78
C ALA A 15 -6.35 -2.49 27.98
N ALA A 16 -7.36 -2.71 28.79
CA ALA A 16 -7.94 -4.01 29.10
C ALA A 16 -8.59 -4.75 27.90
N ARG A 17 -8.94 -4.06 26.79
CA ARG A 17 -9.53 -4.72 25.61
C ARG A 17 -8.54 -5.40 24.69
N LEU A 18 -7.28 -4.99 24.68
CA LEU A 18 -6.22 -5.65 23.91
C LEU A 18 -5.54 -6.78 24.69
N ALA A 19 -5.54 -6.72 26.05
CA ALA A 19 -5.00 -7.78 26.90
C ALA A 19 -5.80 -9.10 26.80
N ALA A 20 -7.04 -9.07 26.34
CA ALA A 20 -7.84 -10.28 26.10
C ALA A 20 -7.32 -11.15 24.93
N LEU A 21 -6.37 -10.66 24.15
CA LEU A 21 -5.71 -11.43 23.09
C LEU A 21 -4.55 -12.31 23.60
N HIS A 22 -4.17 -12.20 24.87
CA HIS A 22 -2.97 -12.85 25.43
C HIS A 22 -3.21 -14.15 26.20
N SER A 23 -4.44 -14.66 26.31
CA SER A 23 -4.72 -15.89 27.08
C SER A 23 -5.57 -16.91 26.32
N VAL A 24 -5.08 -17.40 25.18
CA VAL A 24 -5.59 -18.67 24.66
C VAL A 24 -4.40 -19.55 24.33
N SER A 25 -4.17 -20.54 25.18
CA SER A 25 -3.17 -21.60 25.06
C SER A 25 -3.18 -22.22 23.66
N ASP A 26 -1.97 -22.53 23.15
CA ASP A 26 -1.71 -23.33 21.96
C ASP A 26 -2.30 -24.74 22.09
N ALA A 27 -3.63 -24.87 22.07
CA ALA A 27 -4.29 -26.15 21.87
C ALA A 27 -4.24 -26.44 20.38
N VAL A 28 -3.49 -27.47 20.00
CA VAL A 28 -3.45 -28.07 18.67
C VAL A 28 -4.86 -28.55 18.32
N PHE A 29 -5.65 -27.70 17.64
CA PHE A 29 -6.92 -28.10 17.06
C PHE A 29 -6.66 -28.93 15.79
N PRO A 30 -7.21 -30.14 15.65
CA PRO A 30 -6.98 -30.97 14.47
C PRO A 30 -7.47 -30.28 13.19
N ALA A 31 -6.78 -30.56 12.07
CA ALA A 31 -7.02 -29.96 10.75
C ALA A 31 -8.49 -30.02 10.28
N MET A 32 -9.25 -31.02 10.77
CA MET A 32 -10.67 -31.21 10.50
C MET A 32 -11.55 -30.02 10.97
N PHE A 33 -11.16 -29.35 12.05
CA PHE A 33 -11.89 -28.17 12.54
C PHE A 33 -11.55 -26.88 11.77
N LYS A 34 -10.38 -26.81 11.10
CA LYS A 34 -10.05 -25.68 10.21
C LYS A 34 -11.00 -25.62 9.03
N ASN A 35 -11.35 -26.75 8.44
CA ASN A 35 -12.27 -26.82 7.29
C ASN A 35 -13.71 -26.43 7.65
N LEU A 36 -14.20 -26.82 8.84
CA LEU A 36 -15.52 -26.43 9.32
C LEU A 36 -15.63 -24.91 9.55
N ARG A 37 -14.57 -24.27 10.01
CA ARG A 37 -14.51 -22.80 10.19
C ARG A 37 -14.54 -22.04 8.86
N GLY A 38 -14.04 -22.65 7.77
CA GLY A 38 -14.05 -22.08 6.43
C GLY A 38 -15.47 -21.83 5.90
N TYR A 39 -16.45 -22.66 6.25
CA TYR A 39 -17.86 -22.45 5.87
C TYR A 39 -18.50 -21.20 6.50
N PHE A 40 -17.91 -20.66 7.56
CA PHE A 40 -18.40 -19.47 8.27
C PHE A 40 -17.53 -18.22 8.02
N SER A 41 -16.51 -18.34 7.17
CA SER A 41 -15.61 -17.23 6.81
C SER A 41 -15.77 -16.90 5.34
N SER A 42 -15.99 -15.63 5.02
CA SER A 42 -15.97 -15.15 3.65
C SER A 42 -14.54 -15.14 3.13
N ASP A 43 -14.33 -15.60 1.90
CA ASP A 43 -13.03 -15.50 1.26
C ASP A 43 -12.66 -14.05 0.98
N ILE A 44 -11.39 -13.72 1.10
CA ILE A 44 -10.90 -12.35 1.04
C ILE A 44 -9.71 -12.21 0.09
N SER A 45 -9.61 -11.05 -0.54
CA SER A 45 -8.38 -10.61 -1.21
C SER A 45 -7.75 -9.50 -0.40
N ILE A 46 -6.43 -9.56 -0.26
CA ILE A 46 -5.63 -8.57 0.48
C ILE A 46 -4.61 -7.95 -0.48
N ASP A 47 -4.71 -6.64 -0.64
CA ASP A 47 -3.63 -5.81 -1.15
C ASP A 47 -2.78 -5.39 0.04
N LEU A 48 -1.61 -6.02 0.19
CA LEU A 48 -0.69 -5.81 1.31
C LEU A 48 0.37 -4.78 0.93
N GLY A 49 -0.05 -3.54 0.71
CA GLY A 49 0.83 -2.47 0.27
C GLY A 49 1.74 -1.90 1.37
N THR A 50 2.84 -1.26 0.96
CA THR A 50 3.78 -0.59 1.86
C THR A 50 3.12 0.55 2.65
N ALA A 51 2.27 1.35 2.02
CA ALA A 51 1.60 2.48 2.64
C ALA A 51 0.27 2.10 3.30
N ASN A 52 -0.57 1.33 2.60
CA ASN A 52 -1.90 0.93 3.04
C ASN A 52 -2.12 -0.57 2.77
N THR A 53 -2.93 -1.19 3.61
CA THR A 53 -3.50 -2.52 3.39
C THR A 53 -4.97 -2.37 3.08
N LEU A 54 -5.41 -2.92 1.94
CA LEU A 54 -6.83 -2.99 1.56
C LEU A 54 -7.31 -4.43 1.60
N ILE A 55 -8.55 -4.63 2.07
CA ILE A 55 -9.18 -5.95 2.06
C ILE A 55 -10.51 -5.88 1.33
N TYR A 56 -10.62 -6.72 0.31
CA TYR A 56 -11.84 -7.02 -0.40
C TYR A 56 -12.46 -8.30 0.17
N VAL A 57 -13.73 -8.26 0.49
CA VAL A 57 -14.50 -9.44 0.91
C VAL A 57 -15.44 -9.83 -0.22
N ARG A 58 -15.42 -11.10 -0.60
CA ARG A 58 -16.30 -11.66 -1.61
C ARG A 58 -17.76 -11.28 -1.36
N GLY A 59 -18.42 -10.71 -2.37
CA GLY A 59 -19.81 -10.27 -2.32
C GLY A 59 -20.08 -9.00 -1.49
N GLN A 60 -19.07 -8.38 -0.88
CA GLN A 60 -19.21 -7.16 -0.10
C GLN A 60 -18.36 -5.99 -0.63
N GLY A 61 -17.38 -6.28 -1.50
CA GLY A 61 -16.44 -5.27 -1.99
C GLY A 61 -15.31 -4.97 -1.00
N ILE A 62 -14.72 -3.77 -1.12
CA ILE A 62 -13.66 -3.31 -0.22
C ILE A 62 -14.29 -2.92 1.12
N VAL A 63 -13.89 -3.63 2.17
CA VAL A 63 -14.42 -3.46 3.54
C VAL A 63 -13.39 -2.88 4.51
N LEU A 64 -12.12 -2.83 4.10
CA LEU A 64 -11.03 -2.27 4.89
C LEU A 64 -10.04 -1.54 3.98
N ASN A 65 -9.66 -0.33 4.39
CA ASN A 65 -8.56 0.45 3.85
C ASN A 65 -7.88 1.14 5.03
N GLU A 66 -6.75 0.59 5.45
CA GLU A 66 -6.03 1.05 6.63
C GLU A 66 -4.53 1.19 6.32
N PRO A 67 -3.86 2.18 6.92
CA PRO A 67 -2.41 2.29 6.83
C PRO A 67 -1.68 1.03 7.33
N SER A 68 -0.63 0.61 6.64
CA SER A 68 0.24 -0.50 7.04
C SER A 68 1.23 -0.05 8.13
N VAL A 69 0.69 0.33 9.31
CA VAL A 69 1.45 0.85 10.45
C VAL A 69 1.02 0.14 11.72
N VAL A 70 2.00 -0.14 12.59
CA VAL A 70 1.79 -0.75 13.92
C VAL A 70 2.51 0.10 14.96
N ALA A 71 1.86 0.41 16.07
CA ALA A 71 2.50 1.03 17.23
C ALA A 71 2.73 -0.02 18.32
N VAL A 72 3.96 -0.09 18.81
CA VAL A 72 4.41 -1.04 19.82
C VAL A 72 4.91 -0.33 21.05
N GLN A 73 4.64 -0.88 22.22
CA GLN A 73 5.09 -0.40 23.51
C GLN A 73 5.99 -1.43 24.17
N ASP A 74 7.11 -0.99 24.75
CA ASP A 74 7.97 -1.84 25.57
C ASP A 74 7.25 -2.23 26.86
N GLU A 75 7.23 -3.53 27.20
CA GLU A 75 6.59 -4.05 28.41
C GLU A 75 7.57 -3.99 29.58
N PRO A 76 7.31 -3.14 30.60
CA PRO A 76 8.21 -3.03 31.75
C PRO A 76 8.35 -4.37 32.48
N GLY A 77 9.59 -4.86 32.66
CA GLY A 77 9.91 -6.04 33.46
C GLY A 77 9.75 -7.40 32.75
N ARG A 78 9.25 -7.48 31.52
CA ARG A 78 9.11 -8.73 30.77
C ARG A 78 9.96 -8.84 29.52
N GLY A 79 10.65 -7.75 29.13
CA GLY A 79 11.52 -7.74 27.93
C GLY A 79 10.79 -7.95 26.61
N GLY A 80 9.46 -7.84 26.59
CA GLY A 80 8.59 -7.99 25.43
C GLY A 80 8.09 -6.66 24.87
N LYS A 81 7.48 -6.72 23.65
CA LYS A 81 6.78 -5.59 23.06
C LYS A 81 5.32 -5.95 22.83
N VAL A 82 4.42 -5.04 23.18
CA VAL A 82 2.98 -5.17 22.99
C VAL A 82 2.49 -4.20 21.94
N ILE A 83 1.62 -4.66 21.05
CA ILE A 83 0.97 -3.81 20.06
C ILE A 83 -0.12 -2.99 20.79
N VAL A 84 -0.03 -1.67 20.67
CA VAL A 84 -0.96 -0.72 21.29
C VAL A 84 -1.90 -0.07 20.29
N ALA A 85 -1.52 -0.01 19.00
CA ALA A 85 -2.37 0.48 17.92
C ALA A 85 -2.00 -0.12 16.57
N VAL A 86 -2.95 -0.17 15.64
CA VAL A 86 -2.75 -0.65 14.25
C VAL A 86 -3.53 0.26 13.30
N GLY A 87 -3.02 0.44 12.09
CA GLY A 87 -3.72 1.18 11.05
C GLY A 87 -3.68 2.70 11.26
N ALA A 88 -4.81 3.37 11.05
CA ALA A 88 -4.93 4.82 11.12
C ALA A 88 -4.52 5.40 12.50
N GLU A 89 -4.85 4.69 13.59
CA GLU A 89 -4.45 5.10 14.94
C GLU A 89 -2.93 5.08 15.09
N ALA A 90 -2.27 4.02 14.62
CA ALA A 90 -0.81 3.91 14.64
C ALA A 90 -0.13 4.93 13.71
N LYS A 91 -0.71 5.21 12.51
CA LYS A 91 -0.20 6.25 11.60
C LYS A 91 -0.20 7.63 12.27
N GLY A 92 -1.23 7.95 13.06
CA GLY A 92 -1.30 9.20 13.84
C GLY A 92 -0.19 9.35 14.88
N MET A 93 0.45 8.25 15.28
CA MET A 93 1.53 8.22 16.26
C MET A 93 2.93 8.37 15.62
N LEU A 94 3.08 8.25 14.31
CA LEU A 94 4.38 8.38 13.63
C LEU A 94 5.04 9.72 13.94
N GLY A 95 6.28 9.66 14.44
CA GLY A 95 7.07 10.84 14.81
C GLY A 95 6.55 11.62 16.02
N ARG A 96 5.59 11.09 16.80
CA ARG A 96 4.95 11.77 17.95
C ARG A 96 4.93 10.92 19.22
N THR A 97 5.58 9.77 19.21
CA THR A 97 5.59 8.83 20.34
C THR A 97 6.64 9.19 21.38
N PRO A 98 6.34 8.97 22.70
CA PRO A 98 7.37 8.99 23.74
C PRO A 98 8.31 7.78 23.58
N GLY A 99 9.50 7.82 24.21
CA GLY A 99 10.57 6.85 23.99
C GLY A 99 10.24 5.36 24.23
N HIS A 100 9.18 5.06 24.98
CA HIS A 100 8.73 3.69 25.26
C HIS A 100 7.66 3.18 24.28
N ILE A 101 7.22 4.00 23.32
CA ILE A 101 6.31 3.62 22.23
C ILE A 101 7.01 3.89 20.91
N THR A 102 6.93 2.95 19.98
CA THR A 102 7.49 3.10 18.64
C THR A 102 6.42 2.75 17.61
N ALA A 103 6.13 3.69 16.69
CA ALA A 103 5.32 3.39 15.52
C ALA A 103 6.24 2.93 14.37
N VAL A 104 5.94 1.76 13.79
CA VAL A 104 6.75 1.11 12.76
C VAL A 104 5.89 0.75 11.55
N ARG A 105 6.53 0.73 10.38
CA ARG A 105 5.96 0.18 9.14
C ARG A 105 6.48 -1.24 8.97
N PRO A 106 5.63 -2.27 9.11
CA PRO A 106 6.07 -3.66 8.95
C PRO A 106 6.34 -4.04 7.50
N MET A 107 5.83 -3.24 6.54
CA MET A 107 6.09 -3.36 5.11
C MET A 107 6.98 -2.21 4.64
N LYS A 108 7.97 -2.50 3.78
CA LYS A 108 8.86 -1.51 3.17
C LYS A 108 9.26 -1.94 1.78
N ASP A 109 9.24 -1.01 0.81
CA ASP A 109 9.66 -1.26 -0.56
C ASP A 109 8.99 -2.52 -1.18
N GLY A 110 7.71 -2.77 -0.85
CA GLY A 110 6.92 -3.91 -1.32
C GLY A 110 7.22 -5.24 -0.63
N VAL A 111 8.07 -5.29 0.40
CA VAL A 111 8.46 -6.51 1.10
C VAL A 111 8.21 -6.42 2.61
N ILE A 112 8.16 -7.59 3.27
CA ILE A 112 8.07 -7.65 4.72
C ILE A 112 9.39 -7.18 5.35
N ALA A 113 9.35 -6.09 6.09
CA ALA A 113 10.48 -5.58 6.88
C ALA A 113 10.51 -6.20 8.29
N ASP A 114 9.34 -6.53 8.85
CA ASP A 114 9.19 -7.21 10.13
C ASP A 114 8.08 -8.25 10.07
N PHE A 115 8.45 -9.52 10.14
CA PHE A 115 7.54 -10.65 10.03
C PHE A 115 6.51 -10.68 11.16
N THR A 116 6.97 -10.47 12.41
CA THR A 116 6.10 -10.55 13.60
C THR A 116 5.02 -9.48 13.57
N TYR A 117 5.39 -8.24 13.23
CA TYR A 117 4.42 -7.15 13.17
C TYR A 117 3.51 -7.26 11.95
N THR A 118 3.98 -7.80 10.81
CA THR A 118 3.13 -8.09 9.65
C THR A 118 2.07 -9.13 9.98
N GLU A 119 2.45 -10.27 10.58
CA GLU A 119 1.52 -11.31 11.02
C GLU A 119 0.45 -10.76 11.97
N ARG A 120 0.87 -9.98 12.98
CA ARG A 120 -0.05 -9.37 13.95
C ARG A 120 -0.99 -8.33 13.32
N MET A 121 -0.47 -7.54 12.39
CA MET A 121 -1.27 -6.57 11.62
C MET A 121 -2.33 -7.29 10.78
N LEU A 122 -1.95 -8.33 10.03
CA LEU A 122 -2.86 -9.16 9.27
C LEU A 122 -3.92 -9.83 10.16
N GLN A 123 -3.51 -10.40 11.29
CA GLN A 123 -4.43 -11.00 12.26
C GLN A 123 -5.47 -9.99 12.76
N TYR A 124 -5.03 -8.77 13.07
CA TYR A 124 -5.92 -7.69 13.47
C TYR A 124 -6.92 -7.34 12.36
N PHE A 125 -6.45 -7.15 11.12
CA PHE A 125 -7.31 -6.79 9.99
C PHE A 125 -8.28 -7.91 9.63
N ILE A 126 -7.83 -9.17 9.55
CA ILE A 126 -8.70 -10.32 9.29
C ILE A 126 -9.79 -10.44 10.37
N THR A 127 -9.43 -10.23 11.64
CA THR A 127 -10.40 -10.26 12.74
C THR A 127 -11.40 -9.10 12.63
N LYS A 128 -10.92 -7.89 12.32
CA LYS A 128 -11.75 -6.68 12.16
C LYS A 128 -12.78 -6.84 11.04
N VAL A 129 -12.38 -7.41 9.92
CA VAL A 129 -13.24 -7.64 8.74
C VAL A 129 -14.34 -8.66 9.00
N HIS A 130 -14.03 -9.74 9.71
CA HIS A 130 -15.00 -10.81 10.01
C HIS A 130 -15.89 -10.50 11.22
N GLY A 131 -15.61 -9.41 11.96
CA GLY A 131 -16.35 -9.01 13.15
C GLY A 131 -16.17 -9.98 14.33
N ASN A 132 -16.94 -9.71 15.40
CA ASN A 132 -16.85 -10.46 16.66
C ASN A 132 -17.64 -11.79 16.58
N ARG A 133 -17.31 -12.64 15.62
CA ARG A 133 -17.93 -13.97 15.50
C ARG A 133 -17.38 -14.88 16.57
N TRP A 134 -18.25 -15.70 17.18
CA TRP A 134 -17.89 -16.68 18.22
C TRP A 134 -16.82 -17.69 17.74
N LEU A 135 -16.80 -17.99 16.43
CA LEU A 135 -15.76 -18.80 15.80
C LEU A 135 -14.71 -17.87 15.15
N ARG A 136 -13.43 -18.11 15.45
CA ARG A 136 -12.31 -17.39 14.80
C ARG A 136 -12.41 -17.58 13.28
N PRO A 137 -12.32 -16.52 12.47
CA PRO A 137 -12.35 -16.64 11.02
C PRO A 137 -11.14 -17.47 10.53
N SER A 138 -11.36 -18.23 9.46
CA SER A 138 -10.31 -18.98 8.77
C SER A 138 -10.59 -18.91 7.26
N PRO A 139 -10.41 -17.71 6.63
CA PRO A 139 -10.71 -17.50 5.24
C PRO A 139 -9.69 -18.16 4.30
N ARG A 140 -10.08 -18.42 3.05
CA ARG A 140 -9.14 -18.46 1.94
C ARG A 140 -8.74 -17.02 1.64
N VAL A 141 -7.45 -16.80 1.45
CA VAL A 141 -6.87 -15.46 1.24
C VAL A 141 -6.12 -15.44 -0.08
N LEU A 142 -6.45 -14.50 -0.95
CA LEU A 142 -5.64 -14.15 -2.11
C LEU A 142 -4.85 -12.89 -1.78
N ILE A 143 -3.53 -12.94 -1.85
CA ILE A 143 -2.66 -11.78 -1.57
C ILE A 143 -2.02 -11.29 -2.86
N CYS A 144 -2.17 -9.98 -3.12
CA CYS A 144 -1.45 -9.32 -4.19
C CYS A 144 0.00 -9.08 -3.73
N VAL A 145 0.96 -9.41 -4.59
CA VAL A 145 2.39 -9.30 -4.31
C VAL A 145 3.10 -8.63 -5.48
N PRO A 146 4.15 -7.83 -5.23
CA PRO A 146 4.95 -7.26 -6.30
C PRO A 146 5.46 -8.33 -7.27
N PHE A 147 5.46 -8.03 -8.58
CA PHE A 147 5.93 -8.96 -9.62
C PHE A 147 7.38 -9.40 -9.36
N GLY A 148 8.23 -8.46 -8.93
CA GLY A 148 9.63 -8.70 -8.60
C GLY A 148 9.87 -9.49 -7.31
N SER A 149 8.83 -9.91 -6.58
CA SER A 149 8.98 -10.66 -5.32
C SER A 149 9.66 -12.00 -5.53
N THR A 150 10.69 -12.26 -4.74
CA THR A 150 11.41 -13.54 -4.71
C THR A 150 10.51 -14.65 -4.10
N GLN A 151 10.87 -15.91 -4.33
CA GLN A 151 10.17 -17.04 -3.71
C GLN A 151 10.20 -16.99 -2.17
N VAL A 152 11.30 -16.48 -1.60
CA VAL A 152 11.44 -16.33 -0.14
C VAL A 152 10.47 -15.26 0.38
N GLU A 153 10.35 -14.11 -0.31
CA GLU A 153 9.41 -13.06 0.05
C GLU A 153 7.95 -13.52 -0.09
N LYS A 154 7.59 -14.22 -1.18
CA LYS A 154 6.25 -14.80 -1.36
C LYS A 154 5.91 -15.78 -0.24
N ARG A 155 6.85 -16.65 0.10
CA ARG A 155 6.68 -17.61 1.20
C ARG A 155 6.51 -16.90 2.54
N ALA A 156 7.29 -15.87 2.83
CA ALA A 156 7.17 -15.08 4.05
C ALA A 156 5.78 -14.44 4.19
N ILE A 157 5.22 -13.91 3.08
CA ILE A 157 3.86 -13.37 3.04
C ILE A 157 2.81 -14.46 3.30
N GLN A 158 2.96 -15.64 2.66
CA GLN A 158 2.05 -16.77 2.87
C GLN A 158 2.07 -17.24 4.32
N GLU A 159 3.26 -17.46 4.90
CA GLU A 159 3.43 -17.88 6.30
C GLU A 159 2.85 -16.84 7.27
N SER A 160 3.02 -15.54 7.01
CA SER A 160 2.40 -14.47 7.82
C SER A 160 0.87 -14.52 7.81
N ALA A 161 0.28 -14.75 6.64
CA ALA A 161 -1.18 -14.83 6.52
C ALA A 161 -1.75 -16.13 7.13
N GLU A 162 -1.04 -17.25 6.99
CA GLU A 162 -1.39 -18.52 7.66
C GLU A 162 -1.31 -18.39 9.18
N GLY A 163 -0.25 -17.75 9.70
CA GLY A 163 -0.09 -17.43 11.11
C GLY A 163 -1.19 -16.50 11.62
N ALA A 164 -1.66 -15.58 10.79
CA ALA A 164 -2.81 -14.72 11.06
C ALA A 164 -4.16 -15.46 11.08
N GLY A 165 -4.22 -16.73 10.62
CA GLY A 165 -5.40 -17.59 10.70
C GLY A 165 -6.02 -17.98 9.36
N ALA A 166 -5.42 -17.62 8.21
CA ALA A 166 -5.88 -18.08 6.91
C ALA A 166 -5.83 -19.63 6.82
N ARG A 167 -6.84 -20.23 6.15
CA ARG A 167 -6.86 -21.68 5.90
C ARG A 167 -6.05 -22.08 4.67
N ARG A 168 -6.00 -21.18 3.70
CA ARG A 168 -5.27 -21.28 2.44
C ARG A 168 -4.87 -19.89 1.99
N VAL A 169 -3.67 -19.76 1.47
CA VAL A 169 -3.13 -18.51 0.92
C VAL A 169 -2.65 -18.75 -0.49
N ASP A 170 -3.26 -18.06 -1.43
CA ASP A 170 -2.82 -17.96 -2.82
C ASP A 170 -2.20 -16.59 -3.05
N VAL A 171 -1.28 -16.45 -4.01
CA VAL A 171 -0.65 -15.16 -4.35
C VAL A 171 -0.87 -14.84 -5.82
N ILE A 172 -1.02 -13.54 -6.13
CA ILE A 172 -1.18 -13.02 -7.50
C ILE A 172 -0.27 -11.81 -7.67
N PRO A 173 0.40 -11.61 -8.83
CA PRO A 173 1.15 -10.39 -9.10
C PRO A 173 0.26 -9.14 -9.06
N GLU A 174 0.72 -8.09 -8.36
CA GLU A 174 0.02 -6.80 -8.26
C GLU A 174 -0.38 -6.22 -9.63
N PRO A 175 0.48 -6.19 -10.66
CA PRO A 175 0.11 -5.61 -11.94
C PRO A 175 -1.02 -6.39 -12.65
N MET A 176 -1.14 -7.72 -12.45
CA MET A 176 -2.28 -8.49 -12.95
C MET A 176 -3.57 -8.08 -12.21
N ALA A 177 -3.51 -7.99 -10.89
CA ALA A 177 -4.64 -7.53 -10.10
C ALA A 177 -5.03 -6.09 -10.46
N ALA A 178 -4.05 -5.19 -10.60
CA ALA A 178 -4.27 -3.80 -11.01
C ALA A 178 -5.01 -3.70 -12.36
N ALA A 179 -4.56 -4.48 -13.36
CA ALA A 179 -5.17 -4.50 -14.69
C ALA A 179 -6.62 -5.01 -14.67
N VAL A 180 -6.89 -6.11 -13.94
CA VAL A 180 -8.26 -6.64 -13.78
C VAL A 180 -9.14 -5.65 -13.02
N GLY A 181 -8.61 -5.00 -11.98
CA GLY A 181 -9.34 -4.00 -11.20
C GLY A 181 -9.61 -2.70 -11.93
N ALA A 182 -8.74 -2.32 -12.87
CA ALA A 182 -8.93 -1.20 -13.79
C ALA A 182 -9.89 -1.55 -14.96
N GLY A 183 -10.33 -2.80 -15.08
CA GLY A 183 -11.25 -3.24 -16.13
C GLY A 183 -10.58 -3.46 -17.50
N LEU A 184 -9.26 -3.66 -17.52
CA LEU A 184 -8.55 -3.97 -18.77
C LEU A 184 -8.94 -5.37 -19.28
N PRO A 185 -9.06 -5.55 -20.62
CA PRO A 185 -9.43 -6.83 -21.23
C PRO A 185 -8.23 -7.78 -21.27
N VAL A 186 -7.82 -8.26 -20.09
CA VAL A 186 -6.63 -9.12 -19.90
C VAL A 186 -6.73 -10.48 -20.57
N ASN A 187 -7.96 -10.95 -20.85
CA ASN A 187 -8.25 -12.24 -21.47
C ASN A 187 -8.18 -12.24 -23.00
N GLU A 188 -8.09 -11.08 -23.63
CA GLU A 188 -7.99 -10.97 -25.09
C GLU A 188 -6.56 -11.24 -25.58
N ALA A 189 -6.44 -11.69 -26.85
CA ALA A 189 -5.16 -11.80 -27.56
C ALA A 189 -4.68 -10.42 -28.04
N ARG A 190 -4.58 -9.47 -27.11
CA ARG A 190 -4.18 -8.08 -27.36
C ARG A 190 -3.38 -7.53 -26.19
N GLY A 191 -2.44 -6.62 -26.46
CA GLY A 191 -1.62 -5.98 -25.45
C GLY A 191 -2.44 -4.99 -24.59
N SER A 192 -2.44 -5.18 -23.28
CA SER A 192 -2.91 -4.21 -22.30
C SER A 192 -1.75 -3.81 -21.40
N MET A 193 -1.48 -2.50 -21.26
CA MET A 193 -0.38 -2.00 -20.44
C MET A 193 -0.92 -1.28 -19.21
N VAL A 194 -0.45 -1.69 -18.04
CA VAL A 194 -0.75 -1.07 -16.75
C VAL A 194 0.53 -0.59 -16.08
N LEU A 195 0.46 0.58 -15.44
CA LEU A 195 1.49 1.07 -14.53
C LEU A 195 0.84 1.33 -13.18
N ASP A 196 1.19 0.51 -12.20
CA ASP A 196 0.77 0.65 -10.81
C ASP A 196 1.84 1.37 -10.00
N ILE A 197 1.52 2.53 -9.44
CA ILE A 197 2.44 3.32 -8.62
C ILE A 197 1.96 3.29 -7.18
N GLY A 198 2.55 2.38 -6.40
CA GLY A 198 2.24 2.19 -4.99
C GLY A 198 2.96 3.15 -4.05
N GLY A 199 2.94 2.82 -2.75
CA GLY A 199 3.72 3.54 -1.74
C GLY A 199 5.22 3.24 -1.82
N GLY A 200 5.60 1.97 -1.93
CA GLY A 200 6.99 1.52 -1.93
C GLY A 200 7.54 1.13 -3.30
N THR A 201 6.68 0.70 -4.22
CA THR A 201 7.05 0.17 -5.53
C THR A 201 6.25 0.81 -6.65
N SER A 202 6.81 0.77 -7.86
CA SER A 202 6.05 0.98 -9.11
C SER A 202 6.25 -0.21 -10.01
N GLU A 203 5.16 -0.69 -10.58
CA GLU A 203 5.12 -1.88 -11.40
C GLU A 203 4.49 -1.60 -12.76
N VAL A 204 5.22 -1.88 -13.80
CA VAL A 204 4.70 -1.78 -15.17
C VAL A 204 4.60 -3.18 -15.76
N ALA A 205 3.47 -3.49 -16.40
CA ALA A 205 3.29 -4.77 -17.07
C ALA A 205 2.51 -4.64 -18.38
N VAL A 206 2.88 -5.50 -19.32
CA VAL A 206 2.11 -5.78 -20.54
C VAL A 206 1.49 -7.16 -20.39
N ILE A 207 0.18 -7.22 -20.55
CA ILE A 207 -0.67 -8.38 -20.26
C ILE A 207 -1.45 -8.75 -21.51
N SER A 208 -1.54 -10.05 -21.80
CA SER A 208 -2.34 -10.62 -22.88
C SER A 208 -2.73 -12.07 -22.52
N LEU A 209 -3.92 -12.53 -22.90
CA LEU A 209 -4.40 -13.92 -22.71
C LEU A 209 -4.27 -14.40 -21.26
N ASN A 210 -4.63 -13.55 -20.29
CA ASN A 210 -4.50 -13.77 -18.84
C ASN A 210 -3.07 -14.02 -18.34
N GLY A 211 -2.06 -13.70 -19.15
CA GLY A 211 -0.64 -13.85 -18.81
C GLY A 211 0.10 -12.52 -18.84
N ILE A 212 1.08 -12.39 -17.97
CA ILE A 212 2.03 -11.27 -18.02
C ILE A 212 3.08 -11.61 -19.08
N VAL A 213 3.14 -10.81 -20.14
CA VAL A 213 4.11 -10.98 -21.23
C VAL A 213 5.46 -10.41 -20.84
N TYR A 214 5.44 -9.21 -20.27
CA TYR A 214 6.60 -8.57 -19.66
C TYR A 214 6.17 -7.74 -18.46
N ALA A 215 6.98 -7.69 -17.44
CA ALA A 215 6.81 -6.76 -16.34
C ALA A 215 8.16 -6.30 -15.79
N GLU A 216 8.17 -5.08 -15.29
CA GLU A 216 9.28 -4.47 -14.56
C GLU A 216 8.77 -3.94 -13.23
N SER A 217 9.54 -4.17 -12.17
CA SER A 217 9.24 -3.68 -10.82
C SER A 217 10.41 -2.84 -10.33
N VAL A 218 10.14 -1.62 -9.88
CA VAL A 218 11.14 -0.72 -9.32
C VAL A 218 10.74 -0.31 -7.91
N ARG A 219 11.71 -0.20 -7.00
CA ARG A 219 11.48 0.23 -5.60
C ARG A 219 11.39 1.76 -5.51
N ILE A 220 10.49 2.31 -6.29
CA ILE A 220 10.18 3.74 -6.36
C ILE A 220 8.67 3.87 -6.26
N GLY A 221 8.19 4.64 -5.30
CA GLY A 221 6.77 4.91 -5.08
C GLY A 221 6.59 6.18 -4.27
N GLY A 222 5.44 6.34 -3.64
CA GLY A 222 5.09 7.51 -2.84
C GLY A 222 6.10 7.87 -1.75
N ASP A 223 6.67 6.85 -1.11
CA ASP A 223 7.64 7.03 -0.01
C ASP A 223 8.97 7.63 -0.53
N ARG A 224 9.38 7.29 -1.76
CA ARG A 224 10.57 7.89 -2.38
C ARG A 224 10.36 9.35 -2.75
N PHE A 225 9.14 9.74 -3.13
CA PHE A 225 8.80 11.15 -3.32
C PHE A 225 8.88 11.92 -2.00
N ASP A 226 8.35 11.36 -0.90
CA ASP A 226 8.40 11.97 0.42
C ASP A 226 9.84 12.11 0.95
N GLU A 227 10.67 11.09 0.74
CA GLU A 227 12.08 11.11 1.06
C GLU A 227 12.84 12.20 0.26
N ALA A 228 12.57 12.29 -1.05
CA ALA A 228 13.17 13.29 -1.93
C ALA A 228 12.81 14.71 -1.48
N ILE A 229 11.54 14.97 -1.13
CA ILE A 229 11.08 16.25 -0.60
C ILE A 229 11.78 16.57 0.73
N THR A 230 11.85 15.60 1.65
CA THR A 230 12.54 15.76 2.94
C THR A 230 14.02 16.13 2.74
N ASN A 231 14.69 15.44 1.83
CA ASN A 231 16.09 15.71 1.50
C ASN A 231 16.30 17.07 0.82
N TYR A 232 15.38 17.48 -0.06
CA TYR A 232 15.41 18.79 -0.69
C TYR A 232 15.29 19.90 0.35
N VAL A 233 14.30 19.83 1.23
CA VAL A 233 14.08 20.80 2.31
C VAL A 233 15.30 20.88 3.24
N ARG A 234 15.86 19.74 3.59
CA ARG A 234 17.07 19.69 4.43
C ARG A 234 18.26 20.36 3.77
N ARG A 235 18.49 20.13 2.47
CA ARG A 235 19.63 20.68 1.73
C ARG A 235 19.49 22.18 1.45
N ASN A 236 18.32 22.61 1.00
CA ASN A 236 18.13 23.96 0.49
C ASN A 236 17.70 24.95 1.58
N TYR A 237 17.01 24.49 2.62
CA TYR A 237 16.50 25.33 3.70
C TYR A 237 17.20 25.13 5.06
N GLY A 238 18.00 24.07 5.21
CA GLY A 238 18.58 23.71 6.49
C GLY A 238 17.54 23.34 7.54
N ILE A 239 16.36 22.88 7.11
CA ILE A 239 15.22 22.56 7.97
C ILE A 239 14.92 21.06 7.88
N LEU A 240 14.64 20.44 9.03
CA LEU A 240 14.17 19.06 9.11
C LEU A 240 12.66 19.03 9.23
N ILE A 241 12.01 18.33 8.33
CA ILE A 241 10.58 18.01 8.36
C ILE A 241 10.36 16.52 8.59
N GLY A 242 9.21 16.14 9.14
CA GLY A 242 8.82 14.73 9.29
C GLY A 242 8.13 14.20 8.05
N GLU A 243 8.07 12.86 7.96
CA GLU A 243 7.45 12.11 6.86
C GLU A 243 6.00 12.57 6.56
N ALA A 244 5.16 12.69 7.59
CA ALA A 244 3.78 13.16 7.42
C ALA A 244 3.69 14.59 6.85
N THR A 245 4.72 15.43 7.08
CA THR A 245 4.78 16.77 6.50
C THR A 245 5.19 16.69 5.03
N ALA A 246 6.13 15.83 4.68
CA ALA A 246 6.55 15.60 3.30
C ALA A 246 5.39 15.01 2.46
N GLU A 247 4.67 14.01 2.97
CA GLU A 247 3.47 13.43 2.34
C GLU A 247 2.42 14.53 2.08
N ARG A 248 2.18 15.41 3.06
CA ARG A 248 1.24 16.53 2.89
C ARG A 248 1.70 17.54 1.84
N ILE A 249 2.97 17.89 1.78
CA ILE A 249 3.54 18.77 0.76
C ILE A 249 3.35 18.16 -0.63
N LYS A 250 3.67 16.87 -0.80
CA LYS A 250 3.45 16.12 -2.05
C LYS A 250 2.00 16.20 -2.51
N ILE A 251 1.05 15.95 -1.61
CA ILE A 251 -0.39 15.93 -1.93
C ILE A 251 -0.90 17.34 -2.27
N GLU A 252 -0.53 18.36 -1.49
CA GLU A 252 -1.08 19.71 -1.64
C GLU A 252 -0.47 20.49 -2.81
N ILE A 253 0.85 20.43 -3.01
CA ILE A 253 1.54 21.23 -4.03
C ILE A 253 2.43 20.42 -4.98
N GLY A 254 2.61 19.11 -4.77
CA GLY A 254 3.40 18.24 -5.66
C GLY A 254 2.80 18.18 -7.07
N SER A 255 3.65 18.13 -8.09
CA SER A 255 3.29 17.90 -9.48
C SER A 255 4.44 17.18 -10.17
N ALA A 256 4.11 16.27 -11.08
CA ALA A 256 5.12 15.54 -11.86
C ALA A 256 5.55 16.31 -13.13
N TYR A 257 4.84 17.38 -13.46
CA TYR A 257 5.05 18.16 -14.67
C TYR A 257 4.93 19.66 -14.38
N PRO A 258 5.66 20.56 -15.10
CA PRO A 258 5.54 22.00 -14.91
C PRO A 258 4.12 22.50 -15.12
N GLY A 259 3.54 23.11 -14.10
CA GLY A 259 2.19 23.67 -14.15
C GLY A 259 2.15 25.11 -14.66
N GLN A 260 1.00 25.54 -15.18
CA GLN A 260 0.78 26.95 -15.58
C GLN A 260 0.75 27.91 -14.38
N GLN A 261 0.39 27.41 -13.20
CA GLN A 261 0.32 28.19 -11.96
C GLN A 261 1.22 27.58 -10.90
N VAL A 262 2.07 28.39 -10.33
CA VAL A 262 2.90 28.02 -9.18
C VAL A 262 2.02 28.03 -7.93
N ARG A 263 1.95 26.90 -7.24
CA ARG A 263 1.26 26.76 -5.95
C ARG A 263 2.27 26.93 -4.82
N GLU A 264 1.89 27.60 -3.76
CA GLU A 264 2.72 27.84 -2.59
C GLU A 264 2.10 27.23 -1.33
N MET A 265 2.96 26.81 -0.40
CA MET A 265 2.56 26.25 0.87
C MET A 265 3.50 26.70 1.99
N SER A 266 2.92 27.22 3.08
CA SER A 266 3.69 27.51 4.29
C SER A 266 3.85 26.24 5.12
N VAL A 267 5.09 25.92 5.49
CA VAL A 267 5.48 24.72 6.21
C VAL A 267 6.27 25.08 7.45
N LYS A 268 6.17 24.24 8.49
CA LYS A 268 6.98 24.36 9.72
C LYS A 268 7.88 23.13 9.85
N GLY A 269 9.14 23.38 10.22
CA GLY A 269 10.12 22.34 10.52
C GLY A 269 11.12 22.83 11.55
N ARG A 270 12.05 21.95 11.94
CA ARG A 270 13.12 22.28 12.89
C ARG A 270 14.32 22.79 12.14
N ASN A 271 14.74 24.03 12.39
CA ASN A 271 16.00 24.57 11.89
C ASN A 271 17.17 23.78 12.48
N LEU A 272 18.07 23.29 11.61
CA LEU A 272 19.16 22.41 12.02
C LEU A 272 20.29 23.16 12.73
N SER A 273 20.51 24.46 12.44
CA SER A 273 21.55 25.26 13.07
C SER A 273 21.13 25.79 14.43
N GLU A 274 19.86 26.16 14.59
CA GLU A 274 19.35 26.79 15.80
C GLU A 274 18.59 25.84 16.72
N GLY A 275 18.17 24.68 16.19
CA GLY A 275 17.41 23.66 16.92
C GLY A 275 15.93 24.02 17.18
N VAL A 276 15.49 25.22 16.76
CA VAL A 276 14.14 25.75 17.03
C VAL A 276 13.20 25.55 15.83
N PRO A 277 11.88 25.51 16.05
CA PRO A 277 10.90 25.49 14.96
C PRO A 277 10.96 26.78 14.13
N ARG A 278 10.94 26.63 12.80
CA ARG A 278 10.90 27.73 11.85
C ARG A 278 9.85 27.49 10.77
N SER A 279 9.14 28.55 10.38
CA SER A 279 8.24 28.53 9.22
C SER A 279 8.99 28.99 7.96
N PHE A 280 8.66 28.39 6.83
CA PHE A 280 9.18 28.73 5.51
C PHE A 280 8.13 28.42 4.45
N THR A 281 8.27 28.97 3.26
CA THR A 281 7.35 28.74 2.14
C THR A 281 8.05 27.89 1.08
N LEU A 282 7.34 26.90 0.59
CA LEU A 282 7.72 26.06 -0.55
C LEU A 282 6.77 26.32 -1.71
N ASN A 283 7.25 26.12 -2.92
CA ASN A 283 6.43 26.19 -4.11
C ASN A 283 6.46 24.89 -4.95
N SER A 284 5.49 24.72 -5.84
CA SER A 284 5.34 23.52 -6.63
C SER A 284 6.51 23.22 -7.59
N ASN A 285 7.27 24.23 -8.03
CA ASN A 285 8.44 24.02 -8.89
C ASN A 285 9.60 23.40 -8.10
N GLU A 286 9.78 23.81 -6.85
CA GLU A 286 10.78 23.24 -5.95
C GLU A 286 10.45 21.78 -5.63
N ILE A 287 9.17 21.45 -5.49
CA ILE A 287 8.74 20.07 -5.23
C ILE A 287 8.91 19.20 -6.49
N LEU A 288 8.64 19.74 -7.68
CA LEU A 288 8.94 19.07 -8.94
C LEU A 288 10.44 18.77 -9.06
N GLU A 289 11.30 19.77 -8.79
CA GLU A 289 12.75 19.60 -8.78
C GLU A 289 13.19 18.51 -7.78
N ALA A 290 12.61 18.52 -6.57
CA ALA A 290 12.91 17.52 -5.55
C ALA A 290 12.59 16.09 -6.03
N MET A 291 11.46 15.90 -6.72
CA MET A 291 10.97 14.58 -7.15
C MET A 291 11.51 14.14 -8.51
N GLN A 292 12.32 14.92 -9.19
CA GLN A 292 12.78 14.64 -10.56
C GLN A 292 13.47 13.28 -10.69
N GLU A 293 14.37 12.94 -9.75
CA GLU A 293 15.10 11.67 -9.78
C GLU A 293 14.16 10.44 -9.67
N PRO A 294 13.27 10.31 -8.66
CA PRO A 294 12.36 9.19 -8.61
C PRO A 294 11.35 9.17 -9.76
N LEU A 295 10.89 10.31 -10.27
CA LEU A 295 10.02 10.36 -11.45
C LEU A 295 10.71 9.80 -12.70
N GLN A 296 11.98 10.16 -12.93
CA GLN A 296 12.76 9.61 -14.03
C GLN A 296 12.99 8.10 -13.89
N GLY A 297 13.13 7.58 -12.68
CA GLY A 297 13.21 6.15 -12.43
C GLY A 297 11.97 5.38 -12.89
N ILE A 298 10.77 5.94 -12.66
CA ILE A 298 9.51 5.36 -13.15
C ILE A 298 9.43 5.44 -14.69
N VAL A 299 9.76 6.59 -15.28
CA VAL A 299 9.81 6.78 -16.74
C VAL A 299 10.70 5.73 -17.40
N GLN A 300 11.90 5.49 -16.85
CA GLN A 300 12.83 4.49 -17.38
C GLN A 300 12.27 3.07 -17.28
N ALA A 301 11.56 2.73 -16.21
CA ALA A 301 10.91 1.42 -16.09
C ALA A 301 9.83 1.23 -17.19
N VAL A 302 9.05 2.27 -17.47
CA VAL A 302 8.04 2.26 -18.53
C VAL A 302 8.69 2.10 -19.91
N LYS A 303 9.72 2.89 -20.22
CA LYS A 303 10.46 2.80 -21.49
C LYS A 303 11.05 1.40 -21.69
N LYS A 304 11.67 0.85 -20.65
CA LYS A 304 12.21 -0.51 -20.69
C LYS A 304 11.13 -1.56 -20.95
N ALA A 305 9.96 -1.43 -20.35
CA ALA A 305 8.85 -2.35 -20.61
C ALA A 305 8.36 -2.27 -22.05
N LEU A 306 8.28 -1.07 -22.62
CA LEU A 306 7.93 -0.89 -24.04
C LEU A 306 8.98 -1.51 -24.98
N GLU A 307 10.26 -1.33 -24.70
CA GLU A 307 11.37 -1.91 -25.47
C GLU A 307 11.36 -3.45 -25.46
N GLN A 308 10.93 -4.06 -24.36
CA GLN A 308 10.87 -5.52 -24.21
C GLN A 308 9.55 -6.14 -24.67
N THR A 309 8.59 -5.30 -25.05
CA THR A 309 7.28 -5.76 -25.52
C THR A 309 7.35 -6.26 -26.95
N PRO A 310 6.80 -7.46 -27.28
CA PRO A 310 6.69 -7.92 -28.65
C PRO A 310 6.01 -6.90 -29.58
N PRO A 311 6.45 -6.78 -30.85
CA PRO A 311 5.97 -5.72 -31.76
C PRO A 311 4.45 -5.65 -31.91
N GLU A 312 3.76 -6.79 -32.01
CA GLU A 312 2.30 -6.86 -32.17
C GLU A 312 1.57 -6.29 -30.95
N LEU A 313 2.05 -6.66 -29.75
CA LEU A 313 1.48 -6.15 -28.49
C LEU A 313 1.89 -4.69 -28.25
N GLY A 314 3.08 -4.29 -28.71
CA GLY A 314 3.51 -2.89 -28.72
C GLY A 314 2.60 -2.00 -29.58
N ALA A 315 2.15 -2.49 -30.72
CA ALA A 315 1.17 -1.79 -31.56
C ALA A 315 -0.18 -1.62 -30.84
N ASP A 316 -0.66 -2.68 -30.16
CA ASP A 316 -1.89 -2.58 -29.35
C ASP A 316 -1.75 -1.54 -28.22
N VAL A 317 -0.59 -1.50 -27.57
CA VAL A 317 -0.30 -0.52 -26.50
C VAL A 317 -0.22 0.90 -27.08
N ALA A 318 0.32 1.08 -28.28
CA ALA A 318 0.35 2.39 -28.95
C ALA A 318 -1.07 2.93 -29.22
N ASP A 319 -2.01 2.05 -29.57
CA ASP A 319 -3.40 2.43 -29.82
C ASP A 319 -4.21 2.65 -28.53
N ARG A 320 -4.00 1.82 -27.50
CA ARG A 320 -4.81 1.82 -26.26
C ARG A 320 -4.21 2.68 -25.14
N GLY A 321 -2.90 2.88 -25.18
CA GLY A 321 -2.17 3.62 -24.16
C GLY A 321 -1.83 2.81 -22.91
N ILE A 322 -1.41 3.56 -21.89
CA ILE A 322 -1.01 3.06 -20.58
C ILE A 322 -2.09 3.43 -19.56
N VAL A 323 -2.54 2.48 -18.76
CA VAL A 323 -3.48 2.73 -17.67
C VAL A 323 -2.72 2.84 -16.36
N LEU A 324 -2.89 3.99 -15.66
CA LEU A 324 -2.28 4.27 -14.37
C LEU A 324 -3.17 3.82 -13.22
N THR A 325 -2.58 3.11 -12.26
CA THR A 325 -3.22 2.65 -11.02
C THR A 325 -2.35 2.99 -9.81
N GLY A 326 -2.84 2.68 -8.61
CA GLY A 326 -2.15 2.95 -7.36
C GLY A 326 -2.25 4.40 -6.90
N GLY A 327 -1.77 4.66 -5.68
CA GLY A 327 -1.84 5.97 -5.05
C GLY A 327 -0.99 7.04 -5.74
N GLY A 328 0.12 6.63 -6.38
CA GLY A 328 0.99 7.52 -7.12
C GLY A 328 0.37 8.05 -8.42
N ALA A 329 -0.64 7.37 -8.97
CA ALA A 329 -1.42 7.88 -10.11
C ALA A 329 -2.19 9.17 -9.79
N LEU A 330 -2.39 9.47 -8.51
CA LEU A 330 -3.01 10.72 -8.03
C LEU A 330 -2.03 11.90 -7.97
N LEU A 331 -0.72 11.68 -8.16
CA LEU A 331 0.23 12.78 -8.26
C LEU A 331 -0.14 13.64 -9.48
N LYS A 332 -0.31 14.93 -9.24
CA LYS A 332 -0.75 15.86 -10.27
C LYS A 332 0.16 15.81 -11.51
N ASP A 333 -0.46 15.76 -12.68
CA ASP A 333 0.19 15.80 -14.00
C ASP A 333 1.20 14.65 -14.26
N ILE A 334 1.10 13.50 -13.54
CA ILE A 334 1.94 12.31 -13.78
C ILE A 334 1.63 11.69 -15.16
N ASP A 335 0.38 11.73 -15.57
CA ASP A 335 -0.09 11.33 -16.89
C ASP A 335 0.58 12.16 -18.00
N LYS A 336 0.68 13.48 -17.82
CA LYS A 336 1.33 14.38 -18.79
C LYS A 336 2.82 14.08 -18.94
N LEU A 337 3.51 13.87 -17.81
CA LEU A 337 4.92 13.47 -17.84
C LEU A 337 5.11 12.20 -18.67
N LEU A 338 4.29 11.19 -18.40
CA LEU A 338 4.40 9.91 -19.09
C LEU A 338 4.00 10.01 -20.57
N MET A 339 2.97 10.79 -20.92
CA MET A 339 2.60 11.06 -22.30
C MET A 339 3.74 11.75 -23.07
N GLU A 340 4.40 12.74 -22.48
CA GLU A 340 5.52 13.44 -23.13
C GLU A 340 6.73 12.51 -23.32
N GLU A 341 7.06 11.73 -22.30
CA GLU A 341 8.24 10.86 -22.30
C GLU A 341 8.11 9.61 -23.16
N THR A 342 6.88 9.12 -23.39
CA THR A 342 6.62 7.89 -24.13
C THR A 342 5.98 8.13 -25.51
N GLY A 343 5.32 9.26 -25.70
CA GLY A 343 4.51 9.53 -26.89
C GLY A 343 3.19 8.74 -26.95
N LEU A 344 2.83 8.04 -25.86
CA LEU A 344 1.64 7.20 -25.78
C LEU A 344 0.50 7.89 -25.02
N PRO A 345 -0.77 7.58 -25.33
CA PRO A 345 -1.88 7.97 -24.48
C PRO A 345 -1.72 7.38 -23.06
N VAL A 346 -2.03 8.18 -22.04
CA VAL A 346 -1.98 7.75 -20.63
C VAL A 346 -3.29 8.10 -19.96
N VAL A 347 -3.92 7.12 -19.30
CA VAL A 347 -5.23 7.26 -18.67
C VAL A 347 -5.14 6.83 -17.22
N ILE A 348 -5.60 7.68 -16.30
CA ILE A 348 -5.73 7.32 -14.89
C ILE A 348 -6.99 6.48 -14.72
N ALA A 349 -6.87 5.31 -14.09
CA ALA A 349 -8.00 4.43 -13.80
C ALA A 349 -9.01 5.10 -12.87
N GLU A 350 -10.27 4.69 -12.97
CA GLU A 350 -11.28 5.08 -11.99
C GLU A 350 -10.93 4.49 -10.61
N ASP A 351 -10.87 5.36 -9.59
CA ASP A 351 -10.45 5.02 -8.23
C ASP A 351 -9.13 4.22 -8.19
N PRO A 352 -8.01 4.81 -8.64
CA PRO A 352 -6.76 4.10 -8.86
C PRO A 352 -6.18 3.47 -7.60
N LEU A 353 -6.47 4.03 -6.42
CA LEU A 353 -6.04 3.50 -5.11
C LEU A 353 -6.58 2.10 -4.82
N THR A 354 -7.72 1.73 -5.41
CA THR A 354 -8.41 0.48 -5.08
C THR A 354 -8.31 -0.58 -6.17
N CYS A 355 -7.66 -0.28 -7.30
CA CYS A 355 -7.59 -1.17 -8.45
C CYS A 355 -7.01 -2.54 -8.07
N VAL A 356 -5.89 -2.59 -7.36
CA VAL A 356 -5.25 -3.86 -6.94
C VAL A 356 -6.21 -4.69 -6.08
N ALA A 357 -6.81 -4.08 -5.05
CA ALA A 357 -7.72 -4.78 -4.15
C ALA A 357 -9.01 -5.27 -4.85
N ARG A 358 -9.61 -4.43 -5.73
CA ARG A 358 -10.79 -4.80 -6.54
C ARG A 358 -10.46 -5.94 -7.50
N GLY A 359 -9.31 -5.83 -8.16
CA GLY A 359 -8.87 -6.85 -9.11
C GLY A 359 -8.56 -8.18 -8.45
N GLY A 360 -7.88 -8.17 -7.31
CA GLY A 360 -7.66 -9.36 -6.50
C GLY A 360 -8.98 -10.01 -6.07
N GLY A 361 -9.98 -9.21 -5.65
CA GLY A 361 -11.31 -9.68 -5.34
C GLY A 361 -12.01 -10.33 -6.53
N ARG A 362 -11.95 -9.70 -7.71
CA ARG A 362 -12.53 -10.24 -8.93
C ARG A 362 -11.83 -11.52 -9.42
N ILE A 363 -10.50 -11.58 -9.30
CA ILE A 363 -9.71 -12.79 -9.59
C ILE A 363 -10.11 -13.93 -8.66
N LEU A 364 -10.31 -13.64 -7.37
CA LEU A 364 -10.79 -14.63 -6.39
C LEU A 364 -12.14 -15.22 -6.79
N GLU A 365 -13.09 -14.38 -7.24
CA GLU A 365 -14.40 -14.82 -7.73
C GLU A 365 -14.29 -15.64 -9.02
N LEU A 366 -13.55 -15.16 -10.02
CA LEU A 366 -13.34 -15.86 -11.29
C LEU A 366 -12.59 -17.18 -11.14
N SER A 367 -11.66 -17.28 -10.19
CA SER A 367 -10.89 -18.51 -9.96
C SER A 367 -11.73 -19.69 -9.46
N GLU A 368 -12.90 -19.42 -8.90
CA GLU A 368 -13.85 -20.49 -8.51
C GLU A 368 -14.70 -20.96 -9.69
N GLU A 369 -15.10 -20.01 -10.54
CA GLU A 369 -15.87 -20.32 -11.74
C GLU A 369 -14.99 -21.02 -12.80
N HIS A 370 -13.71 -20.65 -12.87
CA HIS A 370 -12.73 -21.15 -13.83
C HIS A 370 -11.40 -21.52 -13.14
N PRO A 371 -11.32 -22.71 -12.50
CA PRO A 371 -10.09 -23.15 -11.85
C PRO A 371 -8.90 -23.16 -12.81
N GLY A 372 -7.79 -22.56 -12.38
CA GLY A 372 -6.55 -22.46 -13.17
C GLY A 372 -6.43 -21.26 -14.10
N LEU A 373 -7.45 -20.40 -14.22
CA LEU A 373 -7.44 -19.25 -15.15
C LEU A 373 -6.25 -18.29 -14.92
N PHE A 374 -5.82 -18.11 -13.67
CA PHE A 374 -4.68 -17.25 -13.28
C PHE A 374 -3.54 -18.06 -12.64
N GLY A 375 -3.48 -19.40 -12.90
CA GLY A 375 -2.49 -20.26 -12.25
C GLY A 375 -2.73 -20.46 -10.75
N LEU A 376 -3.91 -20.14 -10.25
CA LEU A 376 -4.35 -20.40 -8.88
C LEU A 376 -4.96 -21.80 -8.83
N GLY A 377 -4.30 -22.75 -8.12
CA GLY A 377 -4.76 -24.12 -8.06
C GLY A 377 -4.15 -24.89 -6.90
#